data_c9249fccd6efaca4f53a1dbf64392e95
#
_entry.id   c9249fccd6efaca4f53a1dbf64392e95
#
_cell.length_a   1.000
_cell.length_b   1.000
_cell.length_c   1.000
_cell.angle_alpha   90.00
_cell.angle_beta   90.00
_cell.angle_gamma   90.00
#
_symmetry.space_group_name_H-M   'P 1'
#
loop_
_entity.id
_entity.type
_entity.pdbx_description
1 polymer ?
#
loop_
_entity_poly.entity_id
_entity_poly.type
_entity_poly.pdbx_seq_one_letter_code
_entity_poly.pdbx_strand_id
1 'polypeptide(L)'
;VGIADKYWLVALIPDAQKEFNVEVYRRGDETSEKFYANYFHNWTPLAAGESYQENSRIFAGAKQVSLLDHYTDVLNIKLFNYAIDWGMFDFLTKPIFYLLELLYNFAGNFGIAILMLTAIVKLALFPLANKGYKSMNKMKALQPKLQALKEKYGDDKVKMQQATMEMYK
;
A
#
# COMPACT_ATOMS: atom_id res chain seq x y z
N VAL A 1 -13.87 15.45 4.20
CA VAL A 1 -12.94 15.69 5.31
C VAL A 1 -13.25 14.75 6.46
N GLY A 2 -12.26 14.25 7.19
CA GLY A 2 -12.53 13.29 8.26
C GLY A 2 -11.32 13.01 9.15
N ILE A 3 -11.56 12.17 10.13
CA ILE A 3 -10.58 11.67 11.07
C ILE A 3 -10.52 10.16 10.91
N ALA A 4 -9.34 9.64 10.70
CA ALA A 4 -9.11 8.21 10.49
C ALA A 4 -8.10 7.67 11.50
N ASP A 5 -8.41 6.53 12.05
CA ASP A 5 -7.49 5.67 12.78
C ASP A 5 -7.12 4.46 11.89
N LYS A 6 -6.36 3.51 12.41
CA LYS A 6 -5.93 2.31 11.67
C LYS A 6 -7.10 1.55 11.03
N TYR A 7 -8.19 1.38 11.75
CA TYR A 7 -9.34 0.57 11.33
C TYR A 7 -10.64 1.35 11.17
N TRP A 8 -10.73 2.55 11.71
CA TRP A 8 -11.95 3.34 11.79
C TRP A 8 -11.83 4.64 11.02
N LEU A 9 -12.93 5.07 10.45
CA LEU A 9 -13.03 6.34 9.74
C LEU A 9 -14.32 7.04 10.15
N VAL A 10 -14.21 8.32 10.50
CA VAL A 10 -15.33 9.24 10.56
C VAL A 10 -15.08 10.33 9.52
N ALA A 11 -15.95 10.44 8.55
CA ALA A 11 -15.81 11.39 7.45
C ALA A 11 -17.09 12.21 7.26
N LEU A 12 -16.90 13.52 7.13
CA LEU A 12 -17.92 14.47 6.68
C LEU A 12 -17.78 14.62 5.16
N ILE A 13 -18.87 14.42 4.46
CA ILE A 13 -18.92 14.40 3.00
C ILE A 13 -19.89 15.51 2.57
N PRO A 14 -19.38 16.71 2.30
CA PRO A 14 -20.18 17.80 1.77
C PRO A 14 -20.61 17.50 0.33
N ASP A 15 -21.52 18.30 -0.19
CA ASP A 15 -21.92 18.24 -1.60
C ASP A 15 -20.72 18.55 -2.50
N ALA A 16 -20.33 17.59 -3.33
CA ALA A 16 -19.17 17.70 -4.23
C ALA A 16 -19.33 18.77 -5.32
N GLN A 17 -20.55 19.31 -5.53
CA GLN A 17 -20.82 20.34 -6.52
C GLN A 17 -20.58 21.76 -6.00
N LYS A 18 -20.36 21.90 -4.69
CA LYS A 18 -20.17 23.21 -4.04
C LYS A 18 -18.74 23.36 -3.52
N GLU A 19 -18.24 24.58 -3.57
CA GLU A 19 -16.96 24.91 -2.95
C GLU A 19 -17.12 25.00 -1.44
N PHE A 20 -16.17 24.40 -0.72
CA PHE A 20 -16.13 24.43 0.73
C PHE A 20 -14.68 24.57 1.22
N ASN A 21 -14.54 25.16 2.37
CA ASN A 21 -13.28 25.26 3.08
C ASN A 21 -13.22 24.18 4.15
N VAL A 22 -12.03 23.69 4.41
CA VAL A 22 -11.77 22.61 5.39
C VAL A 22 -10.86 23.14 6.48
N GLU A 23 -11.22 22.84 7.71
CA GLU A 23 -10.40 23.12 8.86
C GLU A 23 -10.23 21.85 9.70
N VAL A 24 -8.98 21.49 9.94
CA VAL A 24 -8.62 20.36 10.81
C VAL A 24 -7.70 20.88 11.89
N TYR A 25 -8.09 20.72 13.14
CA TYR A 25 -7.30 21.19 14.26
C TYR A 25 -7.41 20.26 15.47
N ARG A 26 -6.44 20.37 16.34
CA ARG A 26 -6.36 19.68 17.61
C ARG A 26 -6.59 20.69 18.74
N ARG A 27 -7.37 20.32 19.73
CA ARG A 27 -7.60 21.13 20.93
C ARG A 27 -7.59 20.26 22.17
N GLY A 28 -6.96 20.73 23.24
CA GLY A 28 -6.88 20.05 24.52
C GLY A 28 -5.44 19.92 25.02
N ASP A 29 -5.27 19.42 26.24
CA ASP A 29 -4.01 19.16 26.89
C ASP A 29 -3.56 17.72 26.63
N GLU A 30 -2.31 17.34 26.97
CA GLU A 30 -1.72 16.00 26.74
C GLU A 30 -2.57 14.83 27.28
N THR A 31 -3.46 15.09 28.25
CA THR A 31 -4.34 14.07 28.85
C THR A 31 -5.74 14.04 28.24
N SER A 32 -6.15 15.02 27.44
CA SER A 32 -7.48 15.16 26.86
C SER A 32 -7.45 15.79 25.47
N GLU A 33 -6.73 15.14 24.56
CA GLU A 33 -6.68 15.60 23.17
C GLU A 33 -7.99 15.30 22.43
N LYS A 34 -8.50 16.32 21.74
CA LYS A 34 -9.66 16.20 20.85
C LYS A 34 -9.29 16.68 19.45
N PHE A 35 -9.65 15.89 18.45
CA PHE A 35 -9.46 16.23 17.06
C PHE A 35 -10.78 16.72 16.47
N TYR A 36 -10.69 17.79 15.71
CA TYR A 36 -11.84 18.41 15.06
C TYR A 36 -11.59 18.45 13.56
N ALA A 37 -12.59 18.07 12.82
CA ALA A 37 -12.62 18.18 11.36
C ALA A 37 -13.92 18.86 10.97
N ASN A 38 -13.79 20.05 10.44
CA ASN A 38 -14.91 20.91 10.06
C ASN A 38 -14.85 21.21 8.58
N TYR A 39 -16.00 21.45 7.98
CA TYR A 39 -16.08 22.11 6.69
C TYR A 39 -17.11 23.26 6.78
N PHE A 40 -16.93 24.28 6.00
CA PHE A 40 -17.82 25.42 5.92
C PHE A 40 -17.82 26.01 4.50
N HIS A 41 -18.97 26.54 4.11
CA HIS A 41 -19.12 27.25 2.85
C HIS A 41 -18.87 28.73 3.01
N ASN A 42 -18.61 29.41 1.91
CA ASN A 42 -18.54 30.84 1.88
C ASN A 42 -19.93 31.45 2.21
N TRP A 43 -19.94 32.64 2.78
CA TRP A 43 -21.18 33.35 3.11
C TRP A 43 -22.05 33.52 1.87
N THR A 44 -23.28 33.04 1.94
CA THR A 44 -24.28 33.23 0.90
C THR A 44 -25.39 34.12 1.47
N PRO A 45 -25.60 35.34 0.94
CA PRO A 45 -26.70 36.20 1.38
C PRO A 45 -28.03 35.55 0.98
N LEU A 46 -28.95 35.45 1.93
CA LEU A 46 -30.32 34.97 1.72
C LEU A 46 -31.27 36.15 1.84
N ALA A 47 -32.08 36.38 0.80
CA ALA A 47 -33.12 37.38 0.86
C ALA A 47 -34.32 36.90 1.70
N ALA A 48 -35.15 37.85 2.18
CA ALA A 48 -36.32 37.49 2.96
C ALA A 48 -37.29 36.61 2.14
N GLY A 49 -37.60 35.42 2.68
CA GLY A 49 -38.46 34.42 2.01
C GLY A 49 -37.70 33.40 1.14
N GLU A 50 -36.40 33.53 0.94
CA GLU A 50 -35.59 32.52 0.27
C GLU A 50 -35.21 31.41 1.22
N SER A 51 -35.01 30.20 0.65
CA SER A 51 -34.50 29.04 1.37
C SER A 51 -33.23 28.52 0.72
N TYR A 52 -32.27 28.08 1.54
CA TYR A 52 -31.05 27.43 1.10
C TYR A 52 -31.07 26.02 1.63
N GLN A 53 -30.86 25.04 0.73
CA GLN A 53 -30.77 23.64 1.10
C GLN A 53 -29.35 23.10 0.83
N GLU A 54 -28.83 22.41 1.81
CA GLU A 54 -27.56 21.73 1.70
C GLU A 54 -27.69 20.26 2.07
N ASN A 55 -27.07 19.40 1.25
CA ASN A 55 -27.01 17.98 1.49
C ASN A 55 -25.58 17.61 1.92
N SER A 56 -25.46 17.08 3.10
CA SER A 56 -24.21 16.51 3.58
C SER A 56 -24.43 15.08 4.04
N ARG A 57 -23.36 14.28 3.98
CA ARG A 57 -23.38 12.91 4.47
C ARG A 57 -22.30 12.73 5.52
N ILE A 58 -22.55 11.84 6.45
CA ILE A 58 -21.56 11.42 7.44
C ILE A 58 -21.35 9.94 7.27
N PHE A 59 -20.08 9.54 7.13
CA PHE A 59 -19.67 8.16 7.23
C PHE A 59 -19.00 7.97 8.60
N ALA A 60 -19.41 6.94 9.33
CA ALA A 60 -18.77 6.53 10.58
C ALA A 60 -18.75 5.00 10.62
N GLY A 61 -17.57 4.41 10.50
CA GLY A 61 -17.48 2.95 10.42
C GLY A 61 -16.08 2.41 10.24
N ALA A 62 -16.00 1.08 10.13
CA ALA A 62 -14.75 0.40 9.81
C ALA A 62 -14.33 0.67 8.35
N LYS A 63 -13.02 0.77 8.12
CA LYS A 63 -12.45 0.91 6.79
C LYS A 63 -12.46 -0.44 6.08
N GLN A 64 -13.55 -0.74 5.39
CA GLN A 64 -13.66 -1.92 4.52
C GLN A 64 -13.43 -1.49 3.07
N VAL A 65 -12.52 -2.18 2.37
CA VAL A 65 -12.13 -1.83 1.00
C VAL A 65 -13.34 -1.81 0.07
N SER A 66 -14.07 -2.91 0.01
CA SER A 66 -15.25 -3.05 -0.85
C SER A 66 -16.33 -2.00 -0.59
N LEU A 67 -16.52 -1.61 0.68
CA LEU A 67 -17.50 -0.60 1.06
C LEU A 67 -17.06 0.82 0.64
N LEU A 68 -15.78 1.15 0.84
CA LEU A 68 -15.25 2.45 0.46
C LEU A 68 -15.17 2.61 -1.06
N ASP A 69 -14.79 1.56 -1.79
CA ASP A 69 -14.82 1.53 -3.25
C ASP A 69 -16.26 1.72 -3.77
N HIS A 70 -17.23 0.99 -3.20
CA HIS A 70 -18.63 1.15 -3.54
C HIS A 70 -19.14 2.59 -3.35
N TYR A 71 -18.80 3.23 -2.23
CA TYR A 71 -19.19 4.62 -2.00
C TYR A 71 -18.45 5.61 -2.89
N THR A 72 -17.20 5.31 -3.26
CA THR A 72 -16.47 6.10 -4.25
C THR A 72 -17.20 6.11 -5.59
N ASP A 73 -17.65 4.95 -6.04
CA ASP A 73 -18.28 4.78 -7.36
C ASP A 73 -19.75 5.24 -7.38
N VAL A 74 -20.57 4.77 -6.44
CA VAL A 74 -22.02 5.03 -6.44
C VAL A 74 -22.37 6.46 -6.01
N LEU A 75 -21.63 6.99 -5.03
CA LEU A 75 -21.86 8.34 -4.52
C LEU A 75 -20.94 9.39 -5.14
N ASN A 76 -20.07 8.98 -6.06
CA ASN A 76 -19.07 9.84 -6.72
C ASN A 76 -18.24 10.66 -5.75
N ILE A 77 -17.85 10.04 -4.61
CA ILE A 77 -17.01 10.68 -3.61
C ILE A 77 -15.55 10.47 -4.01
N LYS A 78 -14.96 11.49 -4.63
CA LYS A 78 -13.57 11.41 -5.12
C LYS A 78 -12.60 11.02 -4.01
N LEU A 79 -11.74 10.04 -4.30
CA LEU A 79 -10.65 9.59 -3.43
C LEU A 79 -11.09 9.01 -2.06
N PHE A 80 -12.35 8.61 -1.90
CA PHE A 80 -12.82 8.08 -0.63
C PHE A 80 -12.16 6.74 -0.28
N ASN A 81 -11.85 5.93 -1.26
CA ASN A 81 -11.12 4.67 -1.13
C ASN A 81 -9.66 4.86 -0.66
N TYR A 82 -9.08 6.05 -0.86
CA TYR A 82 -7.75 6.39 -0.34
C TYR A 82 -7.73 6.67 1.18
N ALA A 83 -8.88 6.60 1.85
CA ALA A 83 -8.92 6.54 3.31
C ALA A 83 -8.22 5.29 3.86
N ILE A 84 -8.03 4.25 3.03
CA ILE A 84 -7.14 3.12 3.31
C ILE A 84 -5.77 3.44 2.74
N ASP A 85 -4.78 3.48 3.62
CA ASP A 85 -3.38 3.66 3.22
C ASP A 85 -2.83 2.31 2.70
N TRP A 86 -2.62 2.24 1.40
CA TRP A 86 -2.02 1.09 0.73
C TRP A 86 -0.48 1.09 0.78
N GLY A 87 0.10 2.15 1.31
CA GLY A 87 1.55 2.36 1.34
C GLY A 87 2.14 2.71 -0.03
N MET A 88 3.46 2.79 -0.06
CA MET A 88 4.23 3.19 -1.25
C MET A 88 4.12 2.18 -2.41
N PHE A 89 3.76 0.93 -2.13
CA PHE A 89 3.64 -0.15 -3.13
C PHE A 89 2.18 -0.49 -3.44
N ASP A 90 1.31 0.50 -3.53
CA ASP A 90 -0.13 0.33 -3.79
C ASP A 90 -0.41 -0.44 -5.09
N PHE A 91 0.44 -0.25 -6.12
CA PHE A 91 0.37 -0.98 -7.39
C PHE A 91 0.56 -2.51 -7.23
N LEU A 92 1.19 -2.95 -6.15
CA LEU A 92 1.41 -4.36 -5.82
C LEU A 92 0.44 -4.84 -4.74
N THR A 93 0.21 -4.04 -3.71
CA THR A 93 -0.63 -4.43 -2.57
C THR A 93 -2.10 -4.56 -2.95
N LYS A 94 -2.63 -3.65 -3.77
CA LYS A 94 -4.02 -3.72 -4.27
C LYS A 94 -4.32 -5.00 -5.04
N PRO A 95 -3.56 -5.38 -6.09
CA PRO A 95 -3.80 -6.63 -6.81
C PRO A 95 -3.71 -7.87 -5.92
N ILE A 96 -2.76 -7.89 -4.98
CA ILE A 96 -2.61 -9.01 -4.03
C ILE A 96 -3.83 -9.09 -3.10
N PHE A 97 -4.34 -7.96 -2.65
CA PHE A 97 -5.53 -7.89 -1.81
C PHE A 97 -6.77 -8.41 -2.55
N TYR A 98 -7.03 -7.95 -3.78
CA TYR A 98 -8.16 -8.43 -4.57
C TYR A 98 -8.04 -9.91 -4.95
N LEU A 99 -6.82 -10.38 -5.20
CA LEU A 99 -6.58 -11.81 -5.39
C LEU A 99 -6.91 -12.61 -4.11
N LEU A 100 -6.52 -12.10 -2.94
CA LEU A 100 -6.85 -12.73 -1.66
C LEU A 100 -8.37 -12.76 -1.42
N GLU A 101 -9.08 -11.68 -1.73
CA GLU A 101 -10.54 -11.60 -1.61
C GLU A 101 -11.24 -12.59 -2.56
N LEU A 102 -10.75 -12.71 -3.80
CA LEU A 102 -11.23 -13.72 -4.75
C LEU A 102 -11.02 -15.14 -4.22
N LEU A 103 -9.85 -15.44 -3.67
CA LEU A 103 -9.55 -16.74 -3.09
C LEU A 103 -10.40 -17.02 -1.83
N TYR A 104 -10.68 -16.00 -1.03
CA TYR A 104 -11.58 -16.10 0.10
C TYR A 104 -13.01 -16.41 -0.34
N ASN A 105 -13.53 -15.74 -1.36
CA ASN A 105 -14.86 -16.00 -1.91
C ASN A 105 -14.99 -17.43 -2.46
N PHE A 106 -13.89 -17.97 -2.99
CA PHE A 106 -13.85 -19.35 -3.48
C PHE A 106 -13.77 -20.38 -2.34
N ALA A 107 -12.89 -20.14 -1.36
CA ALA A 107 -12.59 -21.11 -0.30
C ALA A 107 -13.56 -21.02 0.90
N GLY A 108 -14.25 -19.89 1.08
CA GLY A 108 -15.12 -19.62 2.23
C GLY A 108 -14.38 -19.49 3.57
N ASN A 109 -13.04 -19.56 3.57
CA ASN A 109 -12.22 -19.49 4.76
C ASN A 109 -10.94 -18.67 4.49
N PHE A 110 -10.72 -17.64 5.31
CA PHE A 110 -9.59 -16.73 5.13
C PHE A 110 -8.22 -17.41 5.32
N GLY A 111 -8.11 -18.37 6.23
CA GLY A 111 -6.88 -19.15 6.44
C GLY A 111 -6.49 -19.95 5.20
N ILE A 112 -7.47 -20.61 4.58
CA ILE A 112 -7.25 -21.36 3.33
C ILE A 112 -6.88 -20.39 2.20
N ALA A 113 -7.55 -19.26 2.09
CA ALA A 113 -7.24 -18.24 1.09
C ALA A 113 -5.79 -17.73 1.20
N ILE A 114 -5.28 -17.50 2.41
CA ILE A 114 -3.89 -17.09 2.65
C ILE A 114 -2.91 -18.19 2.22
N LEU A 115 -3.20 -19.46 2.52
CA LEU A 115 -2.36 -20.59 2.07
C LEU A 115 -2.33 -20.69 0.55
N MET A 116 -3.48 -20.55 -0.11
CA MET A 116 -3.57 -20.54 -1.56
C MET A 116 -2.81 -19.37 -2.19
N LEU A 117 -2.98 -18.16 -1.65
CA LEU A 117 -2.23 -16.98 -2.08
C LEU A 117 -0.72 -17.21 -1.95
N THR A 118 -0.28 -17.76 -0.82
CA THR A 118 1.13 -18.07 -0.58
C THR A 118 1.67 -19.05 -1.62
N ALA A 119 0.91 -20.09 -1.96
CA ALA A 119 1.29 -21.06 -2.99
C ALA A 119 1.40 -20.40 -4.37
N ILE A 120 0.42 -19.58 -4.75
CA ILE A 120 0.41 -18.83 -6.03
C ILE A 120 1.63 -17.91 -6.14
N VAL A 121 1.91 -17.12 -5.10
CA VAL A 121 3.06 -16.20 -5.09
C VAL A 121 4.37 -16.96 -5.17
N LYS A 122 4.51 -18.08 -4.44
CA LYS A 122 5.71 -18.94 -4.51
C LYS A 122 5.89 -19.55 -5.89
N LEU A 123 4.82 -20.02 -6.52
CA LEU A 123 4.89 -20.56 -7.87
C LEU A 123 5.29 -19.49 -8.90
N ALA A 124 4.73 -18.31 -8.79
CA ALA A 124 5.06 -17.18 -9.68
C ALA A 124 6.52 -16.75 -9.53
N LEU A 125 7.06 -16.75 -8.31
CA LEU A 125 8.45 -16.38 -8.03
C LEU A 125 9.46 -17.53 -8.20
N PHE A 126 8.98 -18.76 -8.36
CA PHE A 126 9.85 -19.95 -8.48
C PHE A 126 10.90 -19.84 -9.58
N PRO A 127 10.60 -19.39 -10.83
CA PRO A 127 11.60 -19.27 -11.88
C PRO A 127 12.71 -18.27 -11.52
N LEU A 128 12.37 -17.20 -10.83
CA LEU A 128 13.33 -16.19 -10.37
C LEU A 128 14.22 -16.75 -9.25
N ALA A 129 13.62 -17.41 -8.27
CA ALA A 129 14.34 -18.07 -7.18
C ALA A 129 15.30 -19.14 -7.71
N ASN A 130 14.86 -19.96 -8.67
CA ASN A 130 15.69 -21.01 -9.27
C ASN A 130 16.91 -20.43 -10.02
N LYS A 131 16.74 -19.30 -10.73
CA LYS A 131 17.88 -18.58 -11.34
C LYS A 131 18.88 -18.09 -10.29
N GLY A 132 18.38 -17.55 -9.18
CA GLY A 132 19.20 -17.09 -8.05
C GLY A 132 20.00 -18.25 -7.42
N TYR A 133 19.36 -19.39 -7.15
CA TYR A 133 20.04 -20.58 -6.61
C TYR A 133 21.08 -21.14 -7.58
N LYS A 134 20.79 -21.19 -8.88
CA LYS A 134 21.78 -21.64 -9.88
C LYS A 134 23.01 -20.71 -9.92
N SER A 135 22.81 -19.39 -9.84
CA SER A 135 23.90 -18.41 -9.78
C SER A 135 24.74 -18.57 -8.51
N MET A 136 24.09 -18.77 -7.35
CA MET A 136 24.78 -18.98 -6.07
C MET A 136 25.59 -20.29 -6.08
N ASN A 137 25.05 -21.38 -6.66
CA ASN A 137 25.75 -22.65 -6.78
C ASN A 137 26.97 -22.53 -7.69
N LYS A 138 26.89 -21.79 -8.80
CA LYS A 138 28.04 -21.48 -9.64
C LYS A 138 29.12 -20.71 -8.88
N MET A 139 28.72 -19.72 -8.08
CA MET A 139 29.67 -18.97 -7.26
C MET A 139 30.33 -19.81 -6.19
N LYS A 140 29.60 -20.74 -5.53
CA LYS A 140 30.17 -21.70 -4.60
C LYS A 140 31.18 -22.66 -5.28
N ALA A 141 30.92 -23.09 -6.50
CA ALA A 141 31.82 -23.95 -7.27
C ALA A 141 33.12 -23.20 -7.72
N LEU A 142 33.07 -21.88 -7.80
CA LEU A 142 34.23 -21.04 -8.12
C LEU A 142 35.11 -20.75 -6.89
N GLN A 143 34.60 -20.88 -5.66
CA GLN A 143 35.36 -20.59 -4.43
C GLN A 143 36.66 -21.40 -4.33
N PRO A 144 36.69 -22.75 -4.54
CA PRO A 144 37.94 -23.48 -4.46
C PRO A 144 38.94 -23.07 -5.55
N LYS A 145 38.45 -22.66 -6.72
CA LYS A 145 39.33 -22.15 -7.80
C LYS A 145 39.91 -20.80 -7.44
N LEU A 146 39.15 -19.94 -6.81
CA LEU A 146 39.62 -18.65 -6.28
C LEU A 146 40.65 -18.81 -5.18
N GLN A 147 40.50 -19.82 -4.31
CA GLN A 147 41.50 -20.16 -3.30
C GLN A 147 42.81 -20.67 -3.94
N ALA A 148 42.73 -21.58 -4.89
CA ALA A 148 43.91 -22.07 -5.63
C ALA A 148 44.62 -20.93 -6.39
N LEU A 149 43.88 -19.97 -6.96
CA LEU A 149 44.46 -18.78 -7.59
C LEU A 149 45.14 -17.85 -6.56
N LYS A 150 44.57 -17.69 -5.37
CA LYS A 150 45.19 -16.96 -4.28
C LYS A 150 46.49 -17.61 -3.79
N GLU A 151 46.53 -18.92 -3.67
CA GLU A 151 47.74 -19.68 -3.30
C GLU A 151 48.81 -19.61 -4.38
N LYS A 152 48.41 -19.62 -5.66
CA LYS A 152 49.33 -19.59 -6.79
C LYS A 152 49.97 -18.24 -7.06
N TYR A 153 49.21 -17.16 -6.87
CA TYR A 153 49.65 -15.80 -7.23
C TYR A 153 49.79 -14.84 -6.03
N GLY A 154 49.62 -15.34 -4.81
CA GLY A 154 49.75 -14.72 -3.50
C GLY A 154 49.89 -13.20 -3.43
N ASP A 155 51.06 -12.69 -3.79
CA ASP A 155 51.40 -11.26 -3.70
C ASP A 155 51.30 -10.48 -5.03
N ASP A 156 51.10 -11.15 -6.18
CA ASP A 156 51.01 -10.52 -7.49
C ASP A 156 49.53 -10.15 -7.78
N LYS A 157 49.09 -9.02 -7.25
CA LYS A 157 47.70 -8.50 -7.39
C LYS A 157 47.27 -8.36 -8.86
N VAL A 158 48.19 -8.02 -9.76
CA VAL A 158 47.87 -7.77 -11.19
C VAL A 158 47.56 -9.10 -11.88
N LYS A 159 48.38 -10.14 -11.70
CA LYS A 159 48.11 -11.46 -12.28
C LYS A 159 46.88 -12.12 -11.66
N MET A 160 46.69 -11.94 -10.35
CA MET A 160 45.50 -12.43 -9.68
C MET A 160 44.22 -11.82 -10.25
N GLN A 161 44.23 -10.52 -10.52
CA GLN A 161 43.07 -9.80 -11.09
C GLN A 161 42.80 -10.24 -12.54
N GLN A 162 43.83 -10.41 -13.36
CA GLN A 162 43.69 -10.91 -14.73
C GLN A 162 43.13 -12.35 -14.74
N ALA A 163 43.70 -13.26 -13.96
CA ALA A 163 43.25 -14.64 -13.84
C ALA A 163 41.83 -14.76 -13.29
N THR A 164 41.47 -13.87 -12.37
CA THR A 164 40.08 -13.80 -11.85
C THR A 164 39.10 -13.31 -12.93
N MET A 165 39.47 -12.33 -13.72
CA MET A 165 38.63 -11.86 -14.85
C MET A 165 38.48 -12.92 -15.96
N GLU A 166 39.52 -13.66 -16.25
CA GLU A 166 39.45 -14.78 -17.19
C GLU A 166 38.52 -15.91 -16.71
N MET A 167 38.48 -16.15 -15.41
CA MET A 167 37.62 -17.18 -14.81
C MET A 167 36.13 -16.80 -14.76
N TYR A 168 35.84 -15.49 -14.79
CA TYR A 168 34.44 -14.97 -14.84
C TYR A 168 33.89 -14.84 -16.27
N LYS A 169 34.70 -15.04 -17.28
CA LYS A 169 34.35 -14.98 -18.68
C LYS A 169 33.86 -16.34 -19.21
#